data_e83f9b4f2f21762da19063d3955384ae
#
_entry.id   e83f9b4f2f21762da19063d3955384ae
#
_cell.length_a   1.000
_cell.length_b   1.000
_cell.length_c   1.000
_cell.angle_alpha   90.00
_cell.angle_beta   90.00
_cell.angle_gamma   90.00
#
_symmetry.space_group_name_H-M   'P 1'
#
loop_
_entity.id
_entity.type
_entity.pdbx_description
1 polymer ?
#
loop_
_entity_poly.entity_id
_entity_poly.type
_entity_poly.pdbx_seq_one_letter_code
_entity_poly.pdbx_strand_id
1 'polypeptide(L)'
;MNFKDLSDEEFLKRAEMQIECLNNALSNVDSEMTRLHICWGNYEGPHTHDIALEKILPIILKSKIKYFLIESSNPRHAHEWKVFEKIKLPKDKVLVPGVIDSTSNFIEHPEVVAERLIKYSTVVPKDQLMAGTDCGFSTFAGLSLIHI
;
A
#
# COMPACT_ATOMS: atom_id res chain seq x y z
N MET A 1 14.01 -19.24 -1.78
CA MET A 1 14.78 -18.36 -0.88
C MET A 1 13.78 -17.65 0.01
N ASN A 2 13.88 -17.79 1.31
CA ASN A 2 12.89 -17.23 2.22
C ASN A 2 13.27 -15.78 2.52
N PHE A 3 12.38 -14.82 2.27
CA PHE A 3 12.63 -13.39 2.54
C PHE A 3 12.84 -13.09 4.04
N LYS A 4 12.43 -14.01 4.91
CA LYS A 4 12.62 -13.91 6.37
C LYS A 4 14.08 -13.92 6.82
N ASP A 5 14.98 -14.39 5.98
CA ASP A 5 16.40 -14.54 6.30
C ASP A 5 17.25 -13.34 5.79
N LEU A 6 16.59 -12.34 5.19
CA LEU A 6 17.26 -11.15 4.68
C LEU A 6 17.38 -10.07 5.75
N SER A 7 18.50 -9.38 5.77
CA SER A 7 18.60 -8.09 6.46
C SER A 7 17.74 -7.04 5.76
N ASP A 8 17.34 -5.99 6.48
CA ASP A 8 16.61 -4.85 5.90
C ASP A 8 17.36 -4.26 4.69
N GLU A 9 18.68 -4.16 4.78
CA GLU A 9 19.52 -3.62 3.70
C GLU A 9 19.44 -4.48 2.43
N GLU A 10 19.55 -5.78 2.58
CA GLU A 10 19.43 -6.73 1.46
C GLU A 10 18.03 -6.71 0.85
N PHE A 11 16.99 -6.61 1.70
CA PHE A 11 15.61 -6.48 1.26
C PHE A 11 15.41 -5.20 0.46
N LEU A 12 15.86 -4.05 0.96
CA LEU A 12 15.73 -2.76 0.29
C LEU A 12 16.48 -2.72 -1.05
N LYS A 13 17.69 -3.29 -1.10
CA LYS A 13 18.44 -3.42 -2.36
C LYS A 13 17.70 -4.25 -3.42
N ARG A 14 17.03 -5.32 -3.00
CA ARG A 14 16.18 -6.11 -3.92
C ARG A 14 14.95 -5.34 -4.36
N ALA A 15 14.31 -4.59 -3.45
CA ALA A 15 13.19 -3.74 -3.79
C ALA A 15 13.58 -2.68 -4.83
N GLU A 16 14.76 -2.06 -4.72
CA GLU A 16 15.29 -1.13 -5.73
C GLU A 16 15.43 -1.80 -7.10
N MET A 17 16.05 -2.96 -7.15
CA MET A 17 16.19 -3.72 -8.39
C MET A 17 14.83 -4.05 -9.02
N GLN A 18 13.84 -4.43 -8.20
CA GLN A 18 12.49 -4.73 -8.68
C GLN A 18 11.80 -3.49 -9.24
N ILE A 19 11.95 -2.32 -8.60
CA ILE A 19 11.41 -1.05 -9.12
C ILE A 19 12.09 -0.65 -10.43
N GLU A 20 13.39 -0.86 -10.59
CA GLU A 20 14.10 -0.63 -11.86
C GLU A 20 13.57 -1.55 -12.97
N CYS A 21 13.41 -2.84 -12.69
CA CYS A 21 12.81 -3.79 -13.64
C CYS A 21 11.40 -3.39 -14.03
N LEU A 22 10.57 -2.98 -13.05
CA LEU A 22 9.21 -2.51 -13.28
C LEU A 22 9.19 -1.25 -14.16
N ASN A 23 10.06 -0.28 -13.88
CA ASN A 23 10.20 0.94 -14.67
C ASN A 23 10.60 0.66 -16.12
N ASN A 24 11.46 -0.34 -16.34
CA ASN A 24 11.86 -0.76 -17.69
C ASN A 24 10.68 -1.44 -18.42
N ALA A 25 9.95 -2.31 -17.74
CA ALA A 25 8.76 -2.97 -18.30
C ALA A 25 7.66 -1.96 -18.67
N LEU A 26 7.52 -0.89 -17.90
CA LEU A 26 6.52 0.17 -18.11
C LEU A 26 7.01 1.33 -18.99
N SER A 27 8.15 1.19 -19.67
CA SER A 27 8.78 2.29 -20.43
C SER A 27 7.85 2.91 -21.50
N ASN A 28 6.95 2.12 -22.07
CA ASN A 28 6.02 2.53 -23.13
C ASN A 28 4.54 2.57 -22.64
N VAL A 29 4.31 2.52 -21.33
CA VAL A 29 2.97 2.57 -20.75
C VAL A 29 2.73 3.96 -20.15
N ASP A 30 1.58 4.54 -20.45
CA ASP A 30 1.17 5.81 -19.84
C ASP A 30 0.98 5.61 -18.32
N SER A 31 1.64 6.45 -17.53
CA SER A 31 1.58 6.38 -16.06
C SER A 31 0.16 6.55 -15.53
N GLU A 32 -0.71 7.29 -16.25
CA GLU A 32 -2.14 7.44 -15.90
C GLU A 32 -2.90 6.11 -15.86
N MET A 33 -2.41 5.10 -16.56
CA MET A 33 -3.01 3.76 -16.62
C MET A 33 -2.39 2.78 -15.61
N THR A 34 -1.46 3.25 -14.76
CA THR A 34 -0.67 2.36 -13.91
C THR A 34 -1.04 2.48 -12.43
N ARG A 35 -1.20 1.34 -11.78
CA ARG A 35 -1.41 1.23 -10.34
C ARG A 35 -0.47 0.18 -9.76
N LEU A 36 0.07 0.46 -8.59
CA LEU A 36 0.87 -0.49 -7.81
C LEU A 36 0.19 -0.75 -6.47
N HIS A 37 -0.11 -2.01 -6.21
CA HIS A 37 -0.57 -2.44 -4.89
C HIS A 37 0.62 -2.83 -4.02
N ILE A 38 0.63 -2.31 -2.80
CA ILE A 38 1.67 -2.51 -1.80
C ILE A 38 1.01 -2.99 -0.52
N CYS A 39 1.32 -4.20 -0.14
CA CYS A 39 0.86 -4.78 1.12
C CYS A 39 1.92 -5.73 1.68
N TRP A 40 1.72 -6.14 2.92
CA TRP A 40 2.60 -7.08 3.62
C TRP A 40 2.05 -8.50 3.62
N GLY A 41 1.01 -8.74 2.86
CA GLY A 41 0.35 -10.04 2.72
C GLY A 41 -1.01 -10.08 3.41
N ASN A 42 -1.97 -10.71 2.74
CA ASN A 42 -3.37 -10.82 3.18
C ASN A 42 -3.60 -12.07 4.04
N TYR A 43 -2.62 -12.41 4.89
CA TYR A 43 -2.71 -13.51 5.85
C TYR A 43 -3.19 -12.96 7.19
N GLU A 44 -4.32 -13.48 7.69
CA GLU A 44 -4.86 -13.15 9.01
C GLU A 44 -4.11 -13.95 10.10
N GLY A 45 -2.95 -13.48 10.46
CA GLY A 45 -2.11 -14.09 11.47
C GLY A 45 -1.03 -13.14 11.95
N PRO A 46 -0.21 -13.54 12.93
CA PRO A 46 0.88 -12.71 13.42
C PRO A 46 1.88 -12.38 12.32
N HIS A 47 2.11 -11.11 12.08
CA HIS A 47 3.15 -10.58 11.21
C HIS A 47 4.27 -10.00 12.08
N THR A 48 5.41 -10.68 12.11
CA THR A 48 6.54 -10.29 12.97
C THR A 48 7.74 -9.76 12.20
N HIS A 49 7.68 -9.79 10.85
CA HIS A 49 8.80 -9.43 9.97
C HIS A 49 8.41 -8.39 8.91
N ASP A 50 7.32 -7.66 9.12
CA ASP A 50 6.89 -6.62 8.18
C ASP A 50 7.89 -5.46 8.21
N ILE A 51 8.40 -5.09 7.05
CA ILE A 51 9.25 -3.91 6.93
C ILE A 51 8.40 -2.64 7.09
N ALA A 52 8.87 -1.68 7.87
CA ALA A 52 8.15 -0.42 8.06
C ALA A 52 8.02 0.36 6.73
N LEU A 53 6.85 0.95 6.49
CA LEU A 53 6.58 1.77 5.30
C LEU A 53 7.61 2.89 5.14
N GLU A 54 8.06 3.51 6.24
CA GLU A 54 9.07 4.58 6.23
C GLU A 54 10.37 4.17 5.51
N LYS A 55 10.74 2.88 5.61
CA LYS A 55 11.96 2.36 4.96
C LYS A 55 11.79 2.09 3.48
N ILE A 56 10.63 1.53 3.09
CA ILE A 56 10.39 1.09 1.71
C ILE A 56 9.80 2.18 0.81
N LEU A 57 9.04 3.12 1.37
CA LEU A 57 8.33 4.15 0.61
C LEU A 57 9.23 4.99 -0.32
N PRO A 58 10.44 5.44 0.10
CA PRO A 58 11.33 6.18 -0.78
C PRO A 58 11.74 5.41 -2.05
N ILE A 59 11.84 4.08 -1.93
CA ILE A 59 12.18 3.21 -3.06
C ILE A 59 10.98 3.07 -4.00
N ILE A 60 9.81 2.82 -3.44
CA ILE A 60 8.55 2.65 -4.18
C ILE A 60 8.23 3.92 -4.99
N LEU A 61 8.44 5.09 -4.41
CA LEU A 61 8.18 6.37 -5.07
C LEU A 61 9.11 6.67 -6.25
N LYS A 62 10.22 5.93 -6.43
CA LYS A 62 11.06 5.98 -7.63
C LYS A 62 10.41 5.31 -8.85
N SER A 63 9.31 4.58 -8.67
CA SER A 63 8.60 3.95 -9.78
C SER A 63 7.92 4.99 -10.68
N LYS A 64 7.77 4.66 -11.97
CA LYS A 64 7.03 5.47 -12.94
C LYS A 64 5.51 5.41 -12.76
N ILE A 65 5.04 4.57 -11.84
CA ILE A 65 3.62 4.37 -11.56
C ILE A 65 3.03 5.63 -10.93
N LYS A 66 1.77 5.93 -11.29
CA LYS A 66 1.06 7.09 -10.76
C LYS A 66 0.30 6.79 -9.47
N TYR A 67 -0.44 5.67 -9.40
CA TYR A 67 -1.34 5.38 -8.30
C TYR A 67 -0.75 4.30 -7.38
N PHE A 68 -0.61 4.62 -6.09
CA PHE A 68 -0.07 3.72 -5.06
C PHE A 68 -1.17 3.30 -4.10
N LEU A 69 -1.57 2.03 -4.20
CA LEU A 69 -2.53 1.42 -3.29
C LEU A 69 -1.76 0.82 -2.12
N ILE A 70 -1.91 1.39 -0.93
CA ILE A 70 -1.14 0.99 0.25
C ILE A 70 -2.10 0.47 1.33
N GLU A 71 -1.82 -0.72 1.85
CA GLU A 71 -2.51 -1.29 3.00
C GLU A 71 -2.39 -0.35 4.21
N SER A 72 -3.51 0.02 4.83
CA SER A 72 -3.49 1.01 5.91
C SER A 72 -4.69 1.03 6.85
N SER A 73 -5.70 0.19 6.67
CA SER A 73 -6.86 0.12 7.59
C SER A 73 -6.72 -0.92 8.67
N ASN A 74 -5.93 -1.96 8.45
CA ASN A 74 -5.71 -2.97 9.49
C ASN A 74 -4.82 -2.44 10.63
N PRO A 75 -4.95 -2.98 11.86
CA PRO A 75 -4.25 -2.48 13.04
C PRO A 75 -2.73 -2.48 12.95
N ARG A 76 -2.13 -3.33 12.09
CA ARG A 76 -0.68 -3.43 11.90
C ARG A 76 -0.11 -2.18 11.24
N HIS A 77 -0.82 -1.62 10.26
CA HIS A 77 -0.37 -0.55 9.40
C HIS A 77 -1.16 0.75 9.54
N ALA A 78 -2.27 0.75 10.31
CA ALA A 78 -3.14 1.92 10.52
C ALA A 78 -2.44 3.16 11.08
N HIS A 79 -1.25 3.02 11.64
CA HIS A 79 -0.45 4.12 12.19
C HIS A 79 0.47 4.76 11.14
N GLU A 80 0.72 4.11 10.00
CA GLU A 80 1.75 4.50 9.03
C GLU A 80 1.39 5.70 8.15
N TRP A 81 0.14 6.21 8.24
CA TRP A 81 -0.20 7.50 7.63
C TRP A 81 0.76 8.64 8.06
N LYS A 82 1.35 8.54 9.28
CA LYS A 82 2.33 9.50 9.81
C LYS A 82 3.63 9.55 9.01
N VAL A 83 3.93 8.54 8.24
CA VAL A 83 5.11 8.52 7.35
C VAL A 83 5.04 9.67 6.36
N PHE A 84 3.85 10.05 5.90
CA PHE A 84 3.63 11.16 4.96
C PHE A 84 3.77 12.56 5.61
N GLU A 85 3.92 12.65 6.93
CA GLU A 85 4.35 13.89 7.58
C GLU A 85 5.80 14.22 7.20
N LYS A 86 6.65 13.19 7.10
CA LYS A 86 8.08 13.29 6.82
C LYS A 86 8.40 13.13 5.33
N ILE A 87 7.82 12.13 4.68
CA ILE A 87 8.06 11.79 3.28
C ILE A 87 6.92 12.35 2.44
N LYS A 88 7.19 13.40 1.69
CA LYS A 88 6.17 14.04 0.86
C LYS A 88 5.96 13.25 -0.44
N LEU A 89 4.69 13.08 -0.81
CA LEU A 89 4.31 12.46 -2.08
C LEU A 89 4.73 13.39 -3.24
N PRO A 90 5.43 12.88 -4.28
CA PRO A 90 5.69 13.64 -5.49
C PRO A 90 4.40 14.12 -6.16
N LYS A 91 4.43 15.30 -6.80
CA LYS A 91 3.23 15.94 -7.36
C LYS A 91 2.53 15.14 -8.45
N ASP A 92 3.27 14.28 -9.14
CA ASP A 92 2.78 13.39 -10.20
C ASP A 92 2.21 12.07 -9.68
N LYS A 93 2.21 11.85 -8.36
CA LYS A 93 1.75 10.62 -7.72
C LYS A 93 0.42 10.83 -7.01
N VAL A 94 -0.36 9.75 -6.92
CA VAL A 94 -1.63 9.69 -6.18
C VAL A 94 -1.57 8.56 -5.17
N LEU A 95 -1.85 8.86 -3.92
CA LEU A 95 -1.97 7.89 -2.86
C LEU A 95 -3.39 7.35 -2.79
N VAL A 96 -3.52 6.04 -2.71
CA VAL A 96 -4.79 5.33 -2.55
C VAL A 96 -4.70 4.46 -1.30
N PRO A 97 -4.81 5.06 -0.08
CA PRO A 97 -4.73 4.27 1.13
C PRO A 97 -5.92 3.33 1.25
N GLY A 98 -5.69 2.15 1.80
CA GLY A 98 -6.76 1.27 2.23
C GLY A 98 -7.54 1.92 3.37
N VAL A 99 -8.83 2.13 3.17
CA VAL A 99 -9.74 2.66 4.19
C VAL A 99 -10.79 1.64 4.61
N ILE A 100 -10.75 0.46 3.96
CA ILE A 100 -11.53 -0.72 4.29
C ILE A 100 -10.55 -1.88 4.48
N ASP A 101 -10.63 -2.55 5.64
CA ASP A 101 -9.86 -3.75 5.93
C ASP A 101 -10.43 -4.94 5.15
N SER A 102 -9.58 -5.65 4.43
CA SER A 102 -9.96 -6.82 3.64
C SER A 102 -9.74 -8.15 4.37
N THR A 103 -9.19 -8.13 5.58
CA THR A 103 -8.87 -9.32 6.38
C THR A 103 -9.86 -9.54 7.53
N SER A 104 -10.57 -8.51 7.97
CA SER A 104 -11.54 -8.63 9.06
C SER A 104 -12.91 -9.10 8.57
N ASN A 105 -13.66 -9.77 9.47
CA ASN A 105 -15.03 -10.20 9.20
C ASN A 105 -16.08 -9.13 9.57
N PHE A 106 -15.64 -7.94 9.96
CA PHE A 106 -16.55 -6.86 10.33
C PHE A 106 -16.91 -6.01 9.13
N ILE A 107 -18.18 -5.64 9.02
CA ILE A 107 -18.62 -4.57 8.12
C ILE A 107 -18.34 -3.26 8.83
N GLU A 108 -17.39 -2.51 8.33
CA GLU A 108 -16.95 -1.26 8.94
C GLU A 108 -17.99 -0.15 8.78
N HIS A 109 -18.19 0.61 9.84
CA HIS A 109 -19.12 1.75 9.79
C HIS A 109 -18.59 2.82 8.82
N PRO A 110 -19.45 3.45 7.98
CA PRO A 110 -19.01 4.46 7.01
C PRO A 110 -18.23 5.64 7.62
N GLU A 111 -18.55 6.04 8.87
CA GLU A 111 -17.80 7.09 9.57
C GLU A 111 -16.35 6.68 9.87
N VAL A 112 -16.10 5.42 10.23
CA VAL A 112 -14.73 4.91 10.44
C VAL A 112 -13.93 4.97 9.14
N VAL A 113 -14.55 4.63 8.02
CA VAL A 113 -13.94 4.74 6.67
C VAL A 113 -13.63 6.21 6.36
N ALA A 114 -14.57 7.11 6.62
CA ALA A 114 -14.39 8.55 6.42
C ALA A 114 -13.28 9.14 7.30
N GLU A 115 -13.22 8.75 8.58
CA GLU A 115 -12.17 9.21 9.51
C GLU A 115 -10.77 8.79 9.05
N ARG A 116 -10.62 7.57 8.52
CA ARG A 116 -9.35 7.11 7.95
C ARG A 116 -8.91 8.01 6.78
N LEU A 117 -9.82 8.30 5.86
CA LEU A 117 -9.53 9.17 4.71
C LEU A 117 -9.22 10.61 5.13
N ILE A 118 -9.99 11.16 6.08
CA ILE A 118 -9.75 12.49 6.65
C ILE A 118 -8.34 12.55 7.26
N LYS A 119 -7.92 11.52 7.98
CA LYS A 119 -6.59 11.43 8.57
C LYS A 119 -5.49 11.56 7.51
N TYR A 120 -5.60 10.86 6.39
CA TYR A 120 -4.66 11.00 5.26
C TYR A 120 -4.71 12.39 4.63
N SER A 121 -5.87 13.03 4.56
CA SER A 121 -6.02 14.38 3.99
C SER A 121 -5.31 15.48 4.80
N THR A 122 -4.88 15.18 6.01
CA THR A 122 -4.06 16.12 6.82
C THR A 122 -2.59 16.13 6.42
N VAL A 123 -2.12 15.09 5.72
CA VAL A 123 -0.69 14.90 5.39
C VAL A 123 -0.43 14.80 3.88
N VAL A 124 -1.45 14.47 3.09
CA VAL A 124 -1.40 14.37 1.62
C VAL A 124 -2.41 15.35 1.03
N PRO A 125 -2.06 16.12 -0.03
CA PRO A 125 -3.01 16.98 -0.74
C PRO A 125 -4.23 16.22 -1.25
N LYS A 126 -5.42 16.83 -1.19
CA LYS A 126 -6.69 16.17 -1.55
C LYS A 126 -6.76 15.74 -3.02
N ASP A 127 -6.11 16.47 -3.90
CA ASP A 127 -5.99 16.19 -5.34
C ASP A 127 -5.03 15.02 -5.63
N GLN A 128 -4.23 14.62 -4.66
CA GLN A 128 -3.35 13.45 -4.70
C GLN A 128 -3.86 12.27 -3.84
N LEU A 129 -5.12 12.29 -3.41
CA LEU A 129 -5.68 11.31 -2.49
C LEU A 129 -6.94 10.66 -3.07
N MET A 130 -6.98 9.32 -3.05
CA MET A 130 -8.17 8.53 -3.37
C MET A 130 -8.43 7.53 -2.25
N ALA A 131 -9.63 6.96 -2.18
CA ALA A 131 -9.95 5.89 -1.26
C ALA A 131 -9.77 4.52 -1.93
N GLY A 132 -9.22 3.55 -1.21
CA GLY A 132 -9.05 2.17 -1.65
C GLY A 132 -9.43 1.16 -0.56
N THR A 133 -9.13 -0.09 -0.81
CA THR A 133 -9.19 -1.18 0.17
C THR A 133 -7.78 -1.65 0.49
N ASP A 134 -7.57 -2.26 1.65
CA ASP A 134 -6.25 -2.77 2.02
C ASP A 134 -5.73 -3.77 1.00
N CYS A 135 -6.54 -4.76 0.63
CA CYS A 135 -6.25 -5.74 -0.42
C CYS A 135 -7.52 -6.06 -1.21
N GLY A 136 -7.44 -7.05 -2.10
CA GLY A 136 -8.63 -7.62 -2.74
C GLY A 136 -9.48 -8.43 -1.77
N PHE A 137 -10.78 -8.50 -2.02
CA PHE A 137 -11.73 -9.25 -1.20
C PHE A 137 -11.78 -10.76 -1.51
N SER A 138 -10.90 -11.27 -2.35
CA SER A 138 -10.81 -12.67 -2.71
C SER A 138 -9.35 -13.12 -2.68
N THR A 139 -8.90 -13.61 -1.54
CA THR A 139 -7.53 -14.07 -1.36
C THR A 139 -7.30 -15.46 -1.95
N PHE A 140 -8.33 -16.32 -1.87
CA PHE A 140 -8.29 -17.70 -2.38
C PHE A 140 -9.53 -17.99 -3.22
N ALA A 141 -9.35 -18.82 -4.25
CA ALA A 141 -10.48 -19.29 -5.07
C ALA A 141 -11.52 -19.98 -4.17
N GLY A 142 -12.76 -19.55 -4.25
CA GLY A 142 -13.87 -20.09 -3.46
C GLY A 142 -14.04 -19.51 -2.05
N LEU A 143 -13.17 -18.59 -1.63
CA LEU A 143 -13.24 -17.91 -0.33
C LEU A 143 -13.41 -16.38 -0.51
N SER A 144 -14.21 -15.98 -1.49
CA SER A 144 -14.48 -14.56 -1.72
C SER A 144 -15.57 -14.05 -0.79
N LEU A 145 -15.34 -12.90 -0.15
CA LEU A 145 -16.33 -12.18 0.67
C LEU A 145 -17.54 -11.70 -0.15
N ILE A 146 -17.41 -11.62 -1.47
CA ILE A 146 -18.52 -11.24 -2.37
C ILE A 146 -19.47 -12.39 -2.70
N HIS A 147 -19.18 -13.59 -2.23
CA HIS A 147 -20.00 -14.80 -2.44
C HIS A 147 -20.74 -15.26 -1.18
N ILE A 148 -20.86 -14.40 -0.18
CA ILE A 148 -21.64 -14.65 1.03
C ILE A 148 -23.11 -14.30 0.76
#